data_f0c631d0697b2cbd5b031c6458815de8
#
_entry.id   f0c631d0697b2cbd5b031c6458815de8
#
_cell.length_a   1.000
_cell.length_b   1.000
_cell.length_c   1.000
_cell.angle_alpha   90.00
_cell.angle_beta   90.00
_cell.angle_gamma   90.00
#
_symmetry.space_group_name_H-M   'P 1'
#
loop_
_entity.id
_entity.type
_entity.pdbx_description
1 polymer ?
#
loop_
_entity_poly.entity_id
_entity_poly.type
_entity_poly.pdbx_seq_one_letter_code
_entity_poly.pdbx_strand_id
1 'polypeptide(L)'
;MRSVAIPARMASRGRRLTTQRVVVARALASARRALSAQELYERITPTHPTLGRATVYRALEAQVQDGMASRFERDGHVSAYVACDATHHHHLVCTRCQRVEDLDEPVVAPLLASVGRRHDFQVDHAALDFYGLCGNCRKPRR
;
A
#
# COMPACT_ATOMS: atom_id res chain seq x y z
N MET A 1 7.41 12.21 6.50
CA MET A 1 7.23 13.04 5.30
C MET A 1 6.00 12.67 4.45
N ARG A 2 5.58 11.41 4.41
CA ARG A 2 4.39 10.98 3.65
C ARG A 2 3.06 11.59 4.17
N SER A 3 2.99 11.98 5.43
CA SER A 3 1.72 12.38 6.10
C SER A 3 1.26 13.82 5.80
N VAL A 4 2.17 14.74 5.54
CA VAL A 4 1.84 16.18 5.40
C VAL A 4 1.14 16.49 4.07
N ALA A 5 1.45 15.76 3.02
CA ALA A 5 0.91 15.98 1.68
C ALA A 5 -0.42 15.27 1.40
N ILE A 6 -0.96 14.50 2.35
CA ILE A 6 -2.15 13.66 2.11
C ILE A 6 -3.37 14.47 1.69
N PRO A 7 -3.77 15.56 2.39
CA PRO A 7 -4.93 16.33 1.97
C PRO A 7 -4.79 16.92 0.56
N ALA A 8 -3.61 17.45 0.22
CA ALA A 8 -3.33 17.98 -1.11
C ALA A 8 -3.39 16.90 -2.19
N ARG A 9 -2.85 15.71 -1.92
CA ARG A 9 -2.92 14.56 -2.84
C ARG A 9 -4.35 14.07 -3.05
N MET A 10 -5.16 14.04 -2.02
CA MET A 10 -6.58 13.67 -2.14
C MET A 10 -7.34 14.71 -2.96
N ALA A 11 -7.12 16.00 -2.71
CA ALA A 11 -7.77 17.08 -3.45
C ALA A 11 -7.40 17.07 -4.94
N SER A 12 -6.13 16.83 -5.27
CA SER A 12 -5.66 16.76 -6.67
C SER A 12 -6.29 15.61 -7.46
N ARG A 13 -6.87 14.62 -6.78
CA ARG A 13 -7.59 13.48 -7.38
C ARG A 13 -9.10 13.67 -7.43
N GLY A 14 -9.59 14.89 -7.22
CA GLY A 14 -11.02 15.22 -7.25
C GLY A 14 -11.84 14.57 -6.13
N ARG A 15 -11.19 14.04 -5.09
CA ARG A 15 -11.90 13.44 -3.95
C ARG A 15 -12.31 14.50 -2.95
N ARG A 16 -13.56 14.41 -2.50
CA ARG A 16 -14.03 15.24 -1.40
C ARG A 16 -13.22 14.94 -0.14
N LEU A 17 -12.55 15.97 0.37
CA LEU A 17 -11.87 15.90 1.65
C LEU A 17 -12.90 15.81 2.79
N THR A 18 -12.87 14.70 3.51
CA THR A 18 -13.58 14.55 4.77
C THR A 18 -12.56 14.26 5.87
N THR A 19 -12.84 14.69 7.09
CA THR A 19 -12.00 14.40 8.24
C THR A 19 -11.71 12.90 8.36
N GLN A 20 -12.73 12.06 8.17
CA GLN A 20 -12.62 10.60 8.24
C GLN A 20 -11.63 10.04 7.22
N ARG A 21 -11.69 10.48 5.98
CA ARG A 21 -10.75 10.04 4.92
C ARG A 21 -9.32 10.44 5.23
N VAL A 22 -9.11 11.65 5.72
CA VAL A 22 -7.78 12.13 6.10
C VAL A 22 -7.23 11.35 7.29
N VAL A 23 -8.05 11.06 8.29
CA VAL A 23 -7.66 10.23 9.45
C VAL A 23 -7.20 8.85 9.01
N VAL A 24 -7.97 8.17 8.18
CA VAL A 24 -7.63 6.83 7.67
C VAL A 24 -6.33 6.87 6.85
N ALA A 25 -6.19 7.84 5.96
CA ALA A 25 -5.00 7.97 5.12
C ALA A 25 -3.74 8.25 5.95
N ARG A 26 -3.82 9.11 6.96
CA ARG A 26 -2.70 9.40 7.87
C ARG A 26 -2.32 8.20 8.72
N ALA A 27 -3.29 7.48 9.25
CA ALA A 27 -3.05 6.29 10.04
C ALA A 27 -2.35 5.21 9.21
N LEU A 28 -2.78 5.00 7.96
CA LEU A 28 -2.13 4.06 7.05
C LEU A 28 -0.70 4.52 6.70
N ALA A 29 -0.51 5.81 6.39
CA ALA A 29 0.80 6.35 6.04
C ALA A 29 1.81 6.29 7.19
N SER A 30 1.36 6.32 8.45
CA SER A 30 2.22 6.17 9.63
C SER A 30 2.63 4.72 9.90
N ALA A 31 1.92 3.75 9.33
CA ALA A 31 2.28 2.33 9.43
C ALA A 31 3.46 2.01 8.50
N ARG A 32 4.43 1.27 9.02
CA ARG A 32 5.61 0.81 8.25
C ARG A 32 5.45 -0.62 7.74
N ARG A 33 4.25 -1.13 7.77
CA ARG A 33 3.87 -2.48 7.33
C ARG A 33 2.46 -2.44 6.74
N ALA A 34 2.13 -3.46 5.97
CA ALA A 34 0.76 -3.64 5.50
C ALA A 34 -0.18 -3.96 6.67
N LEU A 35 -1.31 -3.30 6.72
CA LEU A 35 -2.36 -3.50 7.72
C LEU A 35 -3.67 -3.93 7.05
N SER A 36 -4.37 -4.89 7.66
CA SER A 36 -5.76 -5.15 7.27
C SER A 36 -6.67 -3.98 7.67
N ALA A 37 -7.86 -3.93 7.11
CA ALA A 37 -8.85 -2.92 7.49
C ALA A 37 -9.21 -3.03 8.98
N GLN A 38 -9.28 -4.24 9.52
CA GLN A 38 -9.52 -4.48 10.95
C GLN A 38 -8.38 -3.96 11.83
N GLU A 39 -7.14 -4.27 11.49
CA GLU A 39 -5.96 -3.77 12.23
C GLU A 39 -5.88 -2.24 12.19
N LEU A 40 -6.21 -1.64 11.06
CA LEU A 40 -6.22 -0.17 10.94
C LEU A 40 -7.37 0.45 11.76
N TYR A 41 -8.55 -0.17 11.73
CA TYR A 41 -9.69 0.25 12.56
C TYR A 41 -9.32 0.23 14.05
N GLU A 42 -8.73 -0.86 14.55
CA GLU A 42 -8.29 -0.99 15.94
C GLU A 42 -7.26 0.06 16.33
N ARG A 43 -6.39 0.43 15.39
CA ARG A 43 -5.39 1.49 15.59
C ARG A 43 -6.00 2.89 15.67
N ILE A 44 -7.09 3.14 14.96
CA ILE A 44 -7.75 4.46 14.88
C ILE A 44 -8.75 4.66 16.04
N THR A 45 -9.44 3.60 16.44
CA THR A 45 -10.53 3.65 17.42
C THR A 45 -10.19 4.36 18.74
N PRO A 46 -9.00 4.22 19.35
CA PRO A 46 -8.67 4.91 20.60
C PRO A 46 -8.73 6.43 20.51
N THR A 47 -8.44 7.00 19.34
CA THR A 47 -8.42 8.45 19.10
C THR A 47 -9.65 8.97 18.35
N HIS A 48 -10.33 8.09 17.62
CA HIS A 48 -11.51 8.42 16.82
C HIS A 48 -12.60 7.35 17.00
N PRO A 49 -13.23 7.28 18.19
CA PRO A 49 -14.15 6.19 18.54
C PRO A 49 -15.45 6.19 17.75
N THR A 50 -15.82 7.32 17.11
CA THR A 50 -17.03 7.43 16.30
C THR A 50 -16.85 6.95 14.86
N LEU A 51 -15.61 6.64 14.44
CA LEU A 51 -15.30 6.21 13.09
C LEU A 51 -15.53 4.69 12.95
N GLY A 52 -16.54 4.29 12.16
CA GLY A 52 -16.95 2.89 12.04
C GLY A 52 -16.07 2.07 11.08
N ARG A 53 -16.11 0.75 11.23
CA ARG A 53 -15.36 -0.21 10.38
C ARG A 53 -15.65 -0.05 8.89
N ALA A 54 -16.92 0.06 8.53
CA ALA A 54 -17.32 0.24 7.14
C ALA A 54 -16.75 1.52 6.52
N THR A 55 -16.63 2.58 7.30
CA THR A 55 -16.02 3.84 6.85
C THR A 55 -14.52 3.68 6.61
N VAL A 56 -13.80 2.97 7.50
CA VAL A 56 -12.39 2.65 7.31
C VAL A 56 -12.18 1.84 6.03
N TYR A 57 -12.97 0.78 5.83
CA TYR A 57 -12.88 -0.07 4.64
C TYR A 57 -13.12 0.72 3.35
N ARG A 58 -14.21 1.51 3.29
CA ARG A 58 -14.49 2.34 2.11
C ARG A 58 -13.41 3.39 1.84
N ALA A 59 -12.83 3.96 2.88
CA ALA A 59 -11.73 4.92 2.73
C ALA A 59 -10.46 4.23 2.17
N LEU A 60 -10.14 3.02 2.60
CA LEU A 60 -9.04 2.23 2.09
C LEU A 60 -9.22 1.86 0.62
N GLU A 61 -10.40 1.35 0.24
CA GLU A 61 -10.70 1.02 -1.15
C GLU A 61 -10.64 2.26 -2.06
N ALA A 62 -11.12 3.41 -1.59
CA ALA A 62 -10.99 4.66 -2.34
C ALA A 62 -9.53 5.06 -2.54
N GLN A 63 -8.66 4.88 -1.54
CA GLN A 63 -7.24 5.16 -1.66
C GLN A 63 -6.54 4.23 -2.66
N VAL A 64 -6.93 2.96 -2.71
CA VAL A 64 -6.43 2.00 -3.72
C VAL A 64 -6.83 2.45 -5.13
N GLN A 65 -8.10 2.80 -5.33
CA GLN A 65 -8.60 3.32 -6.61
C GLN A 65 -7.86 4.59 -7.06
N ASP A 66 -7.48 5.44 -6.10
CA ASP A 66 -6.78 6.69 -6.37
C ASP A 66 -5.25 6.52 -6.49
N GLY A 67 -4.73 5.30 -6.36
CA GLY A 67 -3.29 5.03 -6.37
C GLY A 67 -2.54 5.61 -5.16
N MET A 68 -3.23 5.87 -4.05
CA MET A 68 -2.65 6.34 -2.79
C MET A 68 -2.35 5.20 -1.81
N ALA A 69 -2.83 4.02 -2.11
CA ALA A 69 -2.54 2.80 -1.37
C ALA A 69 -2.46 1.61 -2.34
N SER A 70 -1.71 0.59 -1.95
CA SER A 70 -1.71 -0.72 -2.58
C SER A 70 -2.35 -1.74 -1.66
N ARG A 71 -3.04 -2.71 -2.27
CA ARG A 71 -3.68 -3.81 -1.57
C ARG A 71 -2.93 -5.10 -1.88
N PHE A 72 -2.62 -5.87 -0.83
CA PHE A 72 -2.00 -7.18 -0.90
C PHE A 72 -2.91 -8.22 -0.27
N GLU A 73 -2.83 -9.45 -0.73
CA GLU A 73 -3.52 -10.57 -0.10
C GLU A 73 -2.55 -11.29 0.85
N ARG A 74 -3.01 -11.53 2.07
CA ARG A 74 -2.34 -12.35 3.08
C ARG A 74 -2.89 -13.77 3.09
N ASP A 75 -2.21 -14.66 3.79
CA ASP A 75 -2.73 -15.99 4.10
C ASP A 75 -4.15 -15.92 4.67
N GLY A 76 -5.04 -16.81 4.23
CA GLY A 76 -6.46 -16.79 4.61
C GLY A 76 -7.30 -15.77 3.85
N HIS A 77 -6.82 -15.28 2.72
CA HIS A 77 -7.52 -14.32 1.84
C HIS A 77 -7.86 -12.98 2.53
N VAL A 78 -7.03 -12.55 3.46
CA VAL A 78 -7.19 -11.26 4.14
C VAL A 78 -6.50 -10.18 3.33
N SER A 79 -7.26 -9.13 2.92
CA SER A 79 -6.68 -7.96 2.29
C SER A 79 -5.90 -7.10 3.29
N ALA A 80 -4.68 -6.74 2.94
CA ALA A 80 -3.84 -5.81 3.68
C ALA A 80 -3.44 -4.63 2.80
N TYR A 81 -3.28 -3.46 3.40
CA TYR A 81 -3.08 -2.20 2.71
C TYR A 81 -1.80 -1.52 3.16
N VAL A 82 -1.13 -0.85 2.25
CA VAL A 82 0.02 0.02 2.51
C VAL A 82 -0.16 1.34 1.78
N ALA A 83 0.22 2.44 2.40
CA ALA A 83 0.22 3.74 1.74
C ALA A 83 1.30 3.80 0.66
N CYS A 84 0.96 4.35 -0.50
CA CYS A 84 1.85 4.52 -1.63
C CYS A 84 2.09 6.00 -1.94
N ASP A 85 3.27 6.28 -2.47
CA ASP A 85 3.58 7.58 -3.06
C ASP A 85 3.05 7.68 -4.49
N ALA A 86 3.00 8.91 -5.03
CA ALA A 86 2.43 9.17 -6.36
C ALA A 86 3.31 8.65 -7.51
N THR A 87 4.58 8.36 -7.27
CA THR A 87 5.49 7.81 -8.26
C THR A 87 5.24 6.33 -8.48
N HIS A 88 5.33 5.89 -9.72
CA HIS A 88 5.22 4.47 -10.04
C HIS A 88 6.38 3.69 -9.40
N HIS A 89 6.05 2.62 -8.68
CA HIS A 89 7.00 1.76 -8.00
C HIS A 89 6.39 0.37 -7.84
N HIS A 90 7.23 -0.58 -7.49
CA HIS A 90 6.87 -1.95 -7.18
C HIS A 90 7.10 -2.22 -5.69
N HIS A 91 6.73 -3.39 -5.21
CA HIS A 91 6.81 -3.69 -3.78
C HIS A 91 7.54 -5.00 -3.50
N LEU A 92 8.30 -4.99 -2.40
CA LEU A 92 8.79 -6.17 -1.71
C LEU A 92 7.96 -6.36 -0.43
N VAL A 93 7.28 -7.48 -0.30
CA VAL A 93 6.38 -7.77 0.83
C VAL A 93 6.94 -8.92 1.64
N CYS A 94 7.24 -8.68 2.91
CA CYS A 94 7.63 -9.75 3.82
C CYS A 94 6.40 -10.50 4.33
N THR A 95 6.29 -11.79 4.02
CA THR A 95 5.16 -12.62 4.40
C THR A 95 5.07 -12.88 5.91
N ARG A 96 6.19 -12.72 6.65
CA ARG A 96 6.22 -12.93 8.10
C ARG A 96 5.87 -11.70 8.92
N CYS A 97 6.55 -10.56 8.70
CA CYS A 97 6.33 -9.33 9.49
C CYS A 97 5.48 -8.28 8.79
N GLN A 98 5.05 -8.54 7.56
CA GLN A 98 4.24 -7.65 6.73
C GLN A 98 4.92 -6.31 6.37
N ARG A 99 6.25 -6.22 6.55
CA ARG A 99 7.02 -5.07 6.10
C ARG A 99 6.93 -4.97 4.58
N VAL A 100 6.69 -3.77 4.09
CA VAL A 100 6.68 -3.45 2.66
C VAL A 100 7.80 -2.46 2.37
N GLU A 101 8.59 -2.77 1.35
CA GLU A 101 9.61 -1.87 0.81
C GLU A 101 9.25 -1.52 -0.63
N ASP A 102 9.47 -0.26 -0.98
CA ASP A 102 9.30 0.19 -2.35
C ASP A 102 10.50 -0.28 -3.20
N LEU A 103 10.21 -0.72 -4.41
CA LEU A 103 11.21 -1.13 -5.39
C LEU A 103 11.07 -0.24 -6.62
N ASP A 104 12.13 0.49 -6.93
CA ASP A 104 12.12 1.48 -7.99
C ASP A 104 12.04 0.85 -9.40
N GLU A 105 11.41 1.56 -10.33
CA GLU A 105 11.25 1.14 -11.73
C GLU A 105 12.55 0.70 -12.41
N PRO A 106 13.71 1.39 -12.26
CA PRO A 106 14.96 0.98 -12.90
C PRO A 106 15.43 -0.43 -12.55
N VAL A 107 15.05 -0.96 -11.39
CA VAL A 107 15.43 -2.32 -10.97
C VAL A 107 14.68 -3.38 -11.79
N VAL A 108 13.44 -3.09 -12.18
CA VAL A 108 12.58 -4.02 -12.93
C VAL A 108 12.54 -3.75 -14.43
N ALA A 109 12.98 -2.58 -14.87
CA ALA A 109 12.97 -2.19 -16.28
C ALA A 109 13.61 -3.21 -17.23
N PRO A 110 14.76 -3.86 -16.92
CA PRO A 110 15.34 -4.89 -17.77
C PRO A 110 14.43 -6.10 -17.95
N LEU A 111 13.67 -6.47 -16.90
CA LEU A 111 12.70 -7.58 -16.98
C LEU A 111 11.54 -7.20 -17.91
N LEU A 112 11.00 -6.01 -17.79
CA LEU A 112 9.89 -5.53 -18.62
C LEU A 112 10.30 -5.47 -20.08
N ALA A 113 11.51 -4.96 -20.38
CA ALA A 113 12.06 -4.95 -21.73
C ALA A 113 12.25 -6.37 -22.30
N SER A 114 12.70 -7.32 -21.47
CA SER A 114 12.85 -8.72 -21.88
C SER A 114 11.49 -9.36 -22.21
N VAL A 115 10.48 -9.13 -21.39
CA VAL A 115 9.11 -9.62 -21.63
C VAL A 115 8.57 -9.08 -22.94
N GLY A 116 8.68 -7.77 -23.17
CA GLY A 116 8.23 -7.12 -24.40
C GLY A 116 8.87 -7.72 -25.64
N ARG A 117 10.21 -7.89 -25.63
CA ARG A 117 10.94 -8.50 -26.76
C ARG A 117 10.59 -9.96 -27.03
N ARG A 118 10.46 -10.76 -25.95
CA ARG A 118 10.19 -12.21 -26.08
C ARG A 118 8.80 -12.51 -26.63
N HIS A 119 7.83 -11.64 -26.33
CA HIS A 119 6.43 -11.85 -26.65
C HIS A 119 5.90 -10.93 -27.75
N ASP A 120 6.78 -10.14 -28.37
CA ASP A 120 6.39 -9.09 -29.36
C ASP A 120 5.22 -8.24 -28.82
N PHE A 121 5.43 -7.72 -27.60
CA PHE A 121 4.40 -7.01 -26.84
C PHE A 121 4.91 -5.65 -26.37
N GLN A 122 4.14 -4.60 -26.61
CA GLN A 122 4.42 -3.29 -26.06
C GLN A 122 3.97 -3.24 -24.58
N VAL A 123 4.93 -3.21 -23.67
CA VAL A 123 4.64 -3.07 -22.22
C VAL A 123 4.66 -1.60 -21.85
N ASP A 124 3.49 -1.04 -21.55
CA ASP A 124 3.37 0.37 -21.17
C ASP A 124 3.62 0.59 -19.67
N HIS A 125 3.20 -0.35 -18.83
CA HIS A 125 3.45 -0.34 -17.39
C HIS A 125 3.32 -1.76 -16.81
N ALA A 126 3.86 -1.94 -15.61
CA ALA A 126 3.66 -3.16 -14.84
C ALA A 126 3.37 -2.82 -13.38
N ALA A 127 2.61 -3.67 -12.71
CA ALA A 127 2.46 -3.67 -11.26
C ALA A 127 2.99 -5.01 -10.74
N LEU A 128 4.10 -4.98 -10.01
CA LEU A 128 4.79 -6.17 -9.52
C LEU A 128 4.91 -6.12 -8.01
N ASP A 129 4.48 -7.19 -7.37
CA ASP A 129 4.65 -7.42 -5.95
C ASP A 129 5.45 -8.70 -5.76
N PHE A 130 6.55 -8.61 -5.03
CA PHE A 130 7.44 -9.73 -4.72
C PHE A 130 7.24 -10.14 -3.27
N TYR A 131 6.96 -11.39 -3.02
CA TYR A 131 6.68 -11.94 -1.70
C TYR A 131 7.83 -12.82 -1.22
N GLY A 132 8.22 -12.66 0.04
CA GLY A 132 9.32 -13.45 0.61
C GLY A 132 9.60 -13.07 2.07
N LEU A 133 10.82 -13.30 2.53
CA LEU A 133 11.24 -12.95 3.88
C LEU A 133 12.28 -11.83 3.84
N CYS A 134 12.05 -10.74 4.58
CA CYS A 134 13.04 -9.68 4.73
C CYS A 134 14.29 -10.18 5.48
N GLY A 135 15.38 -9.42 5.41
CA GLY A 135 16.65 -9.80 6.01
C GLY A 135 16.58 -10.17 7.50
N ASN A 136 15.71 -9.48 8.26
CA ASN A 136 15.51 -9.79 9.68
C ASN A 136 14.73 -11.09 9.90
N CYS A 137 13.70 -11.33 9.09
CA CYS A 137 12.87 -12.52 9.22
C CYS A 137 13.50 -13.79 8.66
N ARG A 138 14.47 -13.65 7.75
CA ARG A 138 15.25 -14.75 7.17
C ARG A 138 16.27 -15.33 8.14
N LYS A 139 16.75 -14.52 9.08
CA LYS A 139 17.72 -14.99 10.09
C LYS A 139 17.04 -16.01 11.02
N PRO A 140 17.72 -17.12 11.38
CA PRO A 140 17.20 -18.04 12.39
C PRO A 140 17.05 -17.31 13.73
N ARG A 141 15.94 -17.57 14.42
CA ARG A 141 15.77 -17.09 15.80
C ARG A 141 16.78 -17.85 16.67
N ARG A 142 17.67 -17.11 17.32
CA ARG A 142 18.53 -17.65 18.38
C ARG A 142 17.69 -17.93 19.62
#